data_53382cb440b318900f157b9f0d807f50
#
_entry.id   53382cb440b318900f157b9f0d807f50
#
_cell.length_a   1.000
_cell.length_b   1.000
_cell.length_c   1.000
_cell.angle_alpha   90.00
_cell.angle_beta   90.00
_cell.angle_gamma   90.00
#
_symmetry.space_group_name_H-M   'P 1'
#
loop_
_entity.id
_entity.type
_entity.pdbx_description
1 polymer ?
#
loop_
_entity_poly.entity_id
_entity_poly.type
_entity_poly.pdbx_seq_one_letter_code
_entity_poly.pdbx_strand_id
1 'polypeptide(L)'
;MADKKDNKPQSLTKNDQIVQAAFSLFKENGFYATGVDLIMRTANISKRTLYKYFPTKNDLIVAVLKNYHMSYQKSLSLILERNDISGKDKILAIFEDAKGWFDNPAFYGCLAVNAMGEFSGKAQDIEDSCKHFKQWELEVLRTLAKDAQAIQPDDLAFKLFLLLEGMSSAAQVLKRPCPIDITKMVDELIESHLNKKTL
;
A
#
# COMPACT_ATOMS: atom_id res chain seq x y z
N MET A 1 11.49 39.99 17.84
CA MET A 1 10.66 39.00 18.58
C MET A 1 9.97 38.14 17.57
N ALA A 2 10.46 36.94 17.38
CA ALA A 2 9.90 35.98 16.40
C ALA A 2 9.00 35.01 17.16
N ASP A 3 7.73 35.00 16.79
CA ASP A 3 6.71 34.10 17.32
C ASP A 3 7.09 32.64 17.03
N LYS A 4 7.45 31.91 18.06
CA LYS A 4 7.48 30.46 18.06
C LYS A 4 6.05 29.94 17.99
N LYS A 5 5.55 29.57 16.80
CA LYS A 5 4.36 28.74 16.69
C LYS A 5 4.67 27.37 17.29
N ASP A 6 4.15 27.13 18.48
CA ASP A 6 4.11 25.81 19.13
C ASP A 6 3.37 24.83 18.22
N ASN A 7 4.13 23.95 17.58
CA ASN A 7 3.60 22.83 16.81
C ASN A 7 3.21 21.70 17.78
N LYS A 8 2.10 21.89 18.52
CA LYS A 8 1.50 20.80 19.31
C LYS A 8 1.11 19.67 18.35
N PRO A 9 1.47 18.41 18.64
CA PRO A 9 1.01 17.29 17.85
C PRO A 9 -0.53 17.30 17.84
N GLN A 10 -1.10 17.35 16.65
CA GLN A 10 -2.55 17.38 16.44
C GLN A 10 -3.13 16.10 17.04
N SER A 11 -3.97 16.21 18.07
CA SER A 11 -4.61 15.05 18.69
C SER A 11 -5.47 14.34 17.65
N LEU A 12 -5.25 13.01 17.51
CA LEU A 12 -6.02 12.16 16.60
C LEU A 12 -7.52 12.35 16.84
N THR A 13 -8.29 12.52 15.77
CA THR A 13 -9.75 12.55 15.86
C THR A 13 -10.28 11.19 16.34
N LYS A 14 -11.52 11.15 16.84
CA LYS A 14 -12.16 9.87 17.21
C LYS A 14 -12.29 8.93 16.01
N ASN A 15 -12.51 9.47 14.82
CA ASN A 15 -12.50 8.70 13.57
C ASN A 15 -11.15 8.02 13.36
N ASP A 16 -10.05 8.79 13.43
CA ASP A 16 -8.69 8.27 13.23
C ASP A 16 -8.33 7.20 14.27
N GLN A 17 -8.73 7.40 15.54
CA GLN A 17 -8.52 6.41 16.60
C GLN A 17 -9.20 5.08 16.28
N ILE A 18 -10.45 5.12 15.80
CA ILE A 18 -11.20 3.92 15.41
C ILE A 18 -10.53 3.24 14.21
N VAL A 19 -10.19 4.00 13.18
CA VAL A 19 -9.56 3.48 11.95
C VAL A 19 -8.20 2.84 12.26
N GLN A 20 -7.37 3.47 13.11
CA GLN A 20 -6.07 2.90 13.50
C GLN A 20 -6.20 1.62 14.32
N ALA A 21 -7.13 1.59 15.29
CA ALA A 21 -7.38 0.37 16.07
C ALA A 21 -7.87 -0.77 15.18
N ALA A 22 -8.81 -0.49 14.28
CA ALA A 22 -9.33 -1.46 13.33
C ALA A 22 -8.26 -1.93 12.35
N PHE A 23 -7.40 -1.02 11.83
CA PHE A 23 -6.29 -1.34 10.95
C PHE A 23 -5.36 -2.39 11.56
N SER A 24 -4.88 -2.15 12.79
CA SER A 24 -3.98 -3.09 13.50
C SER A 24 -4.63 -4.45 13.67
N LEU A 25 -5.88 -4.48 14.12
CA LEU A 25 -6.61 -5.73 14.35
C LEU A 25 -6.91 -6.49 13.06
N PHE A 26 -7.32 -5.82 11.98
CA PHE A 26 -7.57 -6.45 10.69
C PHE A 26 -6.29 -7.01 10.06
N LYS A 27 -5.18 -6.28 10.21
CA LYS A 27 -3.87 -6.72 9.75
C LYS A 27 -3.42 -8.01 10.43
N GLU A 28 -3.63 -8.12 11.73
CA GLU A 28 -3.15 -9.26 12.55
C GLU A 28 -4.09 -10.46 12.50
N ASN A 29 -5.41 -10.22 12.54
CA ASN A 29 -6.40 -11.28 12.77
C ASN A 29 -7.28 -11.56 11.53
N GLY A 30 -7.19 -10.73 10.47
CA GLY A 30 -8.12 -10.76 9.35
C GLY A 30 -9.42 -9.99 9.62
N PHE A 31 -10.20 -9.79 8.57
CA PHE A 31 -11.39 -8.93 8.65
C PHE A 31 -12.59 -9.65 9.29
N TYR A 32 -12.89 -10.89 8.89
CA TYR A 32 -14.03 -11.63 9.46
C TYR A 32 -13.82 -11.98 10.93
N ALA A 33 -12.61 -12.43 11.27
CA ALA A 33 -12.29 -12.83 12.64
C ALA A 33 -12.27 -11.66 13.63
N THR A 34 -12.07 -10.43 13.16
CA THR A 34 -12.07 -9.24 14.00
C THR A 34 -13.50 -8.77 14.27
N GLY A 35 -14.02 -9.04 15.46
CA GLY A 35 -15.33 -8.56 15.89
C GLY A 35 -15.34 -7.08 16.29
N VAL A 36 -16.48 -6.41 16.11
CA VAL A 36 -16.65 -4.98 16.47
C VAL A 36 -16.42 -4.71 17.97
N ASP A 37 -16.71 -5.68 18.84
CA ASP A 37 -16.49 -5.55 20.28
C ASP A 37 -15.01 -5.46 20.64
N LEU A 38 -14.16 -6.18 19.92
CA LEU A 38 -12.69 -6.09 20.06
C LEU A 38 -12.22 -4.70 19.61
N ILE A 39 -12.71 -4.21 18.46
CA ILE A 39 -12.36 -2.87 17.96
C ILE A 39 -12.77 -1.78 18.97
N MET A 40 -13.98 -1.86 19.51
CA MET A 40 -14.46 -0.89 20.51
C MET A 40 -13.58 -0.86 21.77
N ARG A 41 -13.19 -2.03 22.28
CA ARG A 41 -12.28 -2.14 23.43
C ARG A 41 -10.92 -1.55 23.13
N THR A 42 -10.33 -1.89 21.98
CA THR A 42 -9.00 -1.42 21.57
C THR A 42 -9.00 0.10 21.33
N ALA A 43 -10.04 0.64 20.72
CA ALA A 43 -10.19 2.09 20.46
C ALA A 43 -10.69 2.87 21.69
N ASN A 44 -11.05 2.20 22.81
CA ASN A 44 -11.63 2.78 24.00
C ASN A 44 -12.85 3.68 23.69
N ILE A 45 -13.84 3.10 23.00
CA ILE A 45 -15.08 3.80 22.60
C ILE A 45 -16.32 2.97 22.91
N SER A 46 -17.47 3.66 23.02
CA SER A 46 -18.77 3.00 23.15
C SER A 46 -19.32 2.50 21.80
N LYS A 47 -20.25 1.54 21.85
CA LYS A 47 -20.99 1.04 20.69
C LYS A 47 -21.70 2.17 19.93
N ARG A 48 -22.33 3.09 20.66
CA ARG A 48 -22.98 4.28 20.10
C ARG A 48 -21.97 5.15 19.32
N THR A 49 -20.75 5.31 19.85
CA THR A 49 -19.71 6.09 19.19
C THR A 49 -19.26 5.41 17.91
N LEU A 50 -19.01 4.10 17.92
CA LEU A 50 -18.60 3.36 16.72
C LEU A 50 -19.63 3.54 15.59
N TYR A 51 -20.90 3.23 15.87
CA TYR A 51 -21.96 3.27 14.85
C TYR A 51 -22.39 4.69 14.43
N LYS A 52 -22.01 5.70 15.20
CA LYS A 52 -22.11 7.11 14.76
C LYS A 52 -21.17 7.43 13.60
N TYR A 53 -19.95 6.87 13.61
CA TYR A 53 -18.94 7.11 12.58
C TYR A 53 -19.03 6.09 11.42
N PHE A 54 -19.34 4.85 11.75
CA PHE A 54 -19.37 3.73 10.81
C PHE A 54 -20.67 2.93 11.02
N PRO A 55 -21.72 3.19 10.23
CA PRO A 55 -23.02 2.53 10.37
C PRO A 55 -22.94 1.01 10.30
N THR A 56 -22.01 0.49 9.50
CA THR A 56 -21.75 -0.95 9.36
C THR A 56 -20.26 -1.27 9.55
N LYS A 57 -19.94 -2.55 9.75
CA LYS A 57 -18.56 -3.01 9.77
C LYS A 57 -17.89 -2.82 8.40
N ASN A 58 -18.64 -2.95 7.30
CA ASN A 58 -18.13 -2.74 5.95
C ASN A 58 -17.70 -1.28 5.74
N ASP A 59 -18.47 -0.29 6.24
CA ASP A 59 -18.07 1.12 6.19
C ASP A 59 -16.73 1.36 6.89
N LEU A 60 -16.51 0.71 8.03
CA LEU A 60 -15.23 0.77 8.73
C LEU A 60 -14.10 0.10 7.93
N ILE A 61 -14.36 -1.06 7.32
CA ILE A 61 -13.37 -1.76 6.47
C ILE A 61 -12.98 -0.87 5.29
N VAL A 62 -13.94 -0.28 4.59
CA VAL A 62 -13.66 0.66 3.48
C VAL A 62 -12.84 1.86 3.94
N ALA A 63 -13.15 2.42 5.12
CA ALA A 63 -12.38 3.53 5.68
C ALA A 63 -10.93 3.12 6.02
N VAL A 64 -10.74 1.92 6.56
CA VAL A 64 -9.40 1.37 6.84
C VAL A 64 -8.61 1.15 5.55
N LEU A 65 -9.23 0.58 4.51
CA LEU A 65 -8.59 0.38 3.20
C LEU A 65 -8.21 1.71 2.55
N LYS A 66 -9.07 2.72 2.60
CA LYS A 66 -8.77 4.07 2.11
C LYS A 66 -7.60 4.70 2.87
N ASN A 67 -7.59 4.59 4.21
CA ASN A 67 -6.49 5.10 5.02
C ASN A 67 -5.16 4.38 4.70
N TYR A 68 -5.19 3.06 4.53
CA TYR A 68 -4.05 2.26 4.09
C TYR A 68 -3.51 2.75 2.74
N HIS A 69 -4.39 2.93 1.75
CA HIS A 69 -4.04 3.46 0.43
C HIS A 69 -3.41 4.86 0.52
N MET A 70 -4.04 5.79 1.24
CA MET A 70 -3.51 7.15 1.43
C MET A 70 -2.14 7.14 2.11
N SER A 71 -1.93 6.27 3.08
CA SER A 71 -0.63 6.14 3.76
C SER A 71 0.45 5.62 2.81
N TYR A 72 0.12 4.66 1.96
CA TYR A 72 1.03 4.15 0.93
C TYR A 72 1.33 5.21 -0.14
N GLN A 73 0.32 5.94 -0.62
CA GLN A 73 0.52 7.05 -1.54
C GLN A 73 1.47 8.10 -0.94
N LYS A 74 1.27 8.44 0.34
CA LYS A 74 2.13 9.38 1.03
C LYS A 74 3.58 8.89 1.17
N SER A 75 3.80 7.60 1.43
CA SER A 75 5.17 7.06 1.47
C SER A 75 5.83 7.13 0.10
N LEU A 76 5.11 6.79 -0.97
CA LEU A 76 5.65 6.87 -2.32
C LEU A 76 5.85 8.31 -2.83
N SER A 77 5.10 9.30 -2.33
CA SER A 77 5.26 10.70 -2.77
C SER A 77 6.69 11.19 -2.58
N LEU A 78 7.39 10.73 -1.53
CA LEU A 78 8.80 11.06 -1.29
C LEU A 78 9.73 10.62 -2.44
N ILE A 79 9.36 9.57 -3.17
CA ILE A 79 10.10 9.08 -4.34
C ILE A 79 9.58 9.75 -5.61
N LEU A 80 8.25 9.81 -5.77
CA LEU A 80 7.59 10.27 -7.00
C LEU A 80 7.84 11.77 -7.26
N GLU A 81 7.91 12.59 -6.21
CA GLU A 81 8.11 14.04 -6.30
C GLU A 81 9.58 14.44 -6.54
N ARG A 82 10.52 13.50 -6.51
CA ARG A 82 11.91 13.77 -6.84
C ARG A 82 12.07 14.11 -8.31
N ASN A 83 12.60 15.31 -8.59
CA ASN A 83 12.88 15.78 -9.94
C ASN A 83 14.34 15.64 -10.34
N ASP A 84 15.19 15.16 -9.42
CA ASP A 84 16.63 14.98 -9.57
C ASP A 84 17.04 13.59 -10.05
N ILE A 85 16.07 12.65 -10.17
CA ILE A 85 16.29 11.28 -10.62
C ILE A 85 15.35 10.90 -11.77
N SER A 86 15.80 9.94 -12.59
CA SER A 86 15.04 9.45 -13.74
C SER A 86 13.83 8.59 -13.35
N GLY A 87 12.91 8.35 -14.31
CA GLY A 87 11.82 7.39 -14.12
C GLY A 87 12.32 5.98 -13.77
N LYS A 88 13.43 5.54 -14.38
CA LYS A 88 14.11 4.29 -14.03
C LYS A 88 14.54 4.28 -12.56
N ASP A 89 15.23 5.31 -12.10
CA ASP A 89 15.72 5.38 -10.73
C ASP A 89 14.56 5.41 -9.71
N LYS A 90 13.44 6.06 -10.06
CA LYS A 90 12.21 6.03 -9.24
C LYS A 90 11.64 4.62 -9.13
N ILE A 91 11.60 3.86 -10.22
CA ILE A 91 11.16 2.45 -10.19
C ILE A 91 12.07 1.65 -9.27
N LEU A 92 13.39 1.74 -9.42
CA LEU A 92 14.35 1.04 -8.56
C LEU A 92 14.17 1.41 -7.08
N ALA A 93 13.98 2.69 -6.79
CA ALA A 93 13.73 3.16 -5.42
C ALA A 93 12.42 2.61 -4.82
N ILE A 94 11.35 2.48 -5.60
CA ILE A 94 10.09 1.87 -5.17
C ILE A 94 10.32 0.40 -4.79
N PHE A 95 11.07 -0.35 -5.59
CA PHE A 95 11.33 -1.76 -5.30
C PHE A 95 12.26 -1.96 -4.09
N GLU A 96 13.21 -1.05 -3.88
CA GLU A 96 14.07 -1.09 -2.68
C GLU A 96 13.26 -0.77 -1.41
N ASP A 97 12.36 0.24 -1.46
CA ASP A 97 11.45 0.57 -0.35
C ASP A 97 10.51 -0.62 -0.05
N ALA A 98 9.92 -1.20 -1.10
CA ALA A 98 9.04 -2.35 -0.98
C ALA A 98 9.77 -3.56 -0.36
N LYS A 99 11.01 -3.84 -0.77
CA LYS A 99 11.85 -4.89 -0.20
C LYS A 99 12.05 -4.67 1.31
N GLY A 100 12.43 -3.46 1.72
CA GLY A 100 12.60 -3.12 3.14
C GLY A 100 11.33 -3.35 3.94
N TRP A 101 10.16 -3.07 3.36
CA TRP A 101 8.87 -3.30 4.01
C TRP A 101 8.49 -4.78 4.07
N PHE A 102 8.72 -5.54 2.99
CA PHE A 102 8.42 -6.97 2.92
C PHE A 102 9.35 -7.81 3.82
N ASP A 103 10.58 -7.38 4.03
CA ASP A 103 11.53 -8.01 4.95
C ASP A 103 11.19 -7.76 6.44
N ASN A 104 10.23 -6.87 6.74
CA ASN A 104 9.81 -6.57 8.10
C ASN A 104 9.04 -7.77 8.70
N PRO A 105 9.44 -8.29 9.88
CA PRO A 105 8.73 -9.39 10.56
C PRO A 105 7.24 -9.07 10.83
N ALA A 106 6.87 -7.80 10.94
CA ALA A 106 5.49 -7.34 11.12
C ALA A 106 4.75 -7.16 9.78
N PHE A 107 5.28 -7.69 8.67
CA PHE A 107 4.56 -7.74 7.40
C PHE A 107 3.54 -8.89 7.38
N TYR A 108 2.26 -8.55 7.27
CA TYR A 108 1.14 -9.51 7.27
C TYR A 108 0.49 -9.65 5.87
N GLY A 109 1.18 -9.18 4.83
CA GLY A 109 0.66 -9.14 3.47
C GLY A 109 -0.01 -7.82 3.09
N CYS A 110 -0.40 -7.71 1.83
CA CYS A 110 -1.13 -6.55 1.32
C CYS A 110 -2.57 -6.58 1.86
N LEU A 111 -2.96 -5.53 2.60
CA LEU A 111 -4.29 -5.45 3.22
C LEU A 111 -5.43 -5.50 2.17
N ALA A 112 -5.24 -4.90 1.00
CA ALA A 112 -6.23 -4.94 -0.08
C ALA A 112 -6.38 -6.34 -0.68
N VAL A 113 -5.28 -7.09 -0.84
CA VAL A 113 -5.32 -8.48 -1.33
C VAL A 113 -6.00 -9.39 -0.29
N ASN A 114 -5.67 -9.21 1.00
CA ASN A 114 -6.30 -9.95 2.09
C ASN A 114 -7.83 -9.66 2.15
N ALA A 115 -8.23 -8.38 2.02
CA ALA A 115 -9.65 -8.02 1.97
C ALA A 115 -10.36 -8.64 0.75
N MET A 116 -9.73 -8.60 -0.43
CA MET A 116 -10.29 -9.23 -1.62
C MET A 116 -10.48 -10.74 -1.43
N GLY A 117 -9.56 -11.43 -0.78
CA GLY A 117 -9.68 -12.86 -0.45
C GLY A 117 -10.88 -13.19 0.43
N GLU A 118 -11.26 -12.29 1.35
CA GLU A 118 -12.41 -12.50 2.24
C GLU A 118 -13.75 -12.03 1.64
N PHE A 119 -13.77 -10.97 0.83
CA PHE A 119 -15.00 -10.26 0.43
C PHE A 119 -15.34 -10.35 -1.05
N SER A 120 -14.53 -10.99 -1.90
CA SER A 120 -14.84 -11.14 -3.33
C SER A 120 -16.20 -11.82 -3.55
N GLY A 121 -17.06 -11.17 -4.34
CA GLY A 121 -18.44 -11.60 -4.59
C GLY A 121 -19.40 -11.39 -3.43
N LYS A 122 -19.01 -10.71 -2.34
CA LYS A 122 -19.83 -10.53 -1.14
C LYS A 122 -20.07 -9.07 -0.74
N ALA A 123 -19.14 -8.16 -1.06
CA ALA A 123 -19.21 -6.75 -0.67
C ALA A 123 -18.56 -5.87 -1.74
N GLN A 124 -19.39 -5.27 -2.60
CA GLN A 124 -18.94 -4.51 -3.77
C GLN A 124 -18.11 -3.27 -3.39
N ASP A 125 -18.49 -2.57 -2.34
CA ASP A 125 -17.81 -1.39 -1.84
C ASP A 125 -16.36 -1.68 -1.37
N ILE A 126 -16.15 -2.84 -0.74
CA ILE A 126 -14.83 -3.32 -0.32
C ILE A 126 -14.01 -3.72 -1.55
N GLU A 127 -14.62 -4.47 -2.49
CA GLU A 127 -13.97 -4.86 -3.74
C GLU A 127 -13.51 -3.64 -4.53
N ASP A 128 -14.37 -2.64 -4.68
CA ASP A 128 -14.07 -1.42 -5.43
C ASP A 128 -12.92 -0.65 -4.79
N SER A 129 -12.88 -0.59 -3.46
CA SER A 129 -11.77 0.01 -2.73
C SER A 129 -10.44 -0.71 -3.01
N CYS A 130 -10.45 -2.06 -3.03
CA CYS A 130 -9.26 -2.86 -3.33
C CYS A 130 -8.82 -2.71 -4.79
N LYS A 131 -9.75 -2.78 -5.75
CA LYS A 131 -9.49 -2.58 -7.18
C LYS A 131 -8.91 -1.21 -7.46
N HIS A 132 -9.49 -0.16 -6.87
CA HIS A 132 -9.01 1.21 -7.03
C HIS A 132 -7.55 1.38 -6.57
N PHE A 133 -7.20 0.78 -5.42
CA PHE A 133 -5.82 0.79 -4.94
C PHE A 133 -4.85 0.13 -5.94
N LYS A 134 -5.18 -1.07 -6.43
CA LYS A 134 -4.30 -1.81 -7.35
C LYS A 134 -4.22 -1.18 -8.75
N GLN A 135 -5.31 -0.58 -9.23
CA GLN A 135 -5.30 0.19 -10.46
C GLN A 135 -4.41 1.43 -10.36
N TRP A 136 -4.46 2.14 -9.21
CA TRP A 136 -3.59 3.28 -8.96
C TRP A 136 -2.11 2.86 -8.95
N GLU A 137 -1.77 1.75 -8.28
CA GLU A 137 -0.41 1.23 -8.20
C GLU A 137 0.15 0.89 -9.61
N LEU A 138 -0.65 0.21 -10.43
CA LEU A 138 -0.29 -0.08 -11.82
C LEU A 138 -0.12 1.21 -12.66
N GLU A 139 -0.97 2.24 -12.45
CA GLU A 139 -0.87 3.51 -13.18
C GLU A 139 0.39 4.30 -12.80
N VAL A 140 0.81 4.25 -11.53
CA VAL A 140 2.10 4.81 -11.10
C VAL A 140 3.25 4.16 -11.87
N LEU A 141 3.29 2.82 -11.91
CA LEU A 141 4.33 2.09 -12.64
C LEU A 141 4.30 2.40 -14.14
N ARG A 142 3.10 2.54 -14.74
CA ARG A 142 2.94 2.92 -16.15
C ARG A 142 3.50 4.31 -16.44
N THR A 143 3.22 5.26 -15.57
CA THR A 143 3.74 6.63 -15.68
C THR A 143 5.27 6.63 -15.62
N LEU A 144 5.84 5.93 -14.65
CA LEU A 144 7.29 5.83 -14.49
C LEU A 144 7.97 5.09 -15.65
N ALA A 145 7.32 4.06 -16.21
CA ALA A 145 7.82 3.36 -17.40
C ALA A 145 7.87 4.28 -18.62
N LYS A 146 6.87 5.19 -18.79
CA LYS A 146 6.90 6.23 -19.81
C LYS A 146 8.03 7.24 -19.57
N ASP A 147 8.18 7.70 -18.33
CA ASP A 147 9.24 8.63 -17.93
C ASP A 147 10.64 8.02 -18.12
N ALA A 148 10.78 6.71 -17.95
CA ALA A 148 11.99 5.95 -18.25
C ALA A 148 12.21 5.73 -19.77
N GLN A 149 11.30 6.22 -20.64
CA GLN A 149 11.35 6.05 -22.09
C GLN A 149 11.32 4.58 -22.56
N ALA A 150 10.60 3.72 -21.86
CA ALA A 150 10.42 2.33 -22.27
C ALA A 150 9.72 2.23 -23.63
N ILE A 151 10.15 1.31 -24.49
CA ILE A 151 9.57 1.08 -25.83
C ILE A 151 8.11 0.63 -25.71
N GLN A 152 7.82 -0.22 -24.72
CA GLN A 152 6.50 -0.75 -24.43
C GLN A 152 6.17 -0.47 -22.94
N PRO A 153 5.79 0.76 -22.58
CA PRO A 153 5.64 1.14 -21.19
C PRO A 153 4.52 0.38 -20.47
N ASP A 154 3.44 0.00 -21.16
CA ASP A 154 2.36 -0.78 -20.59
C ASP A 154 2.78 -2.22 -20.24
N ASP A 155 3.57 -2.85 -21.11
CA ASP A 155 4.12 -4.19 -20.89
C ASP A 155 5.13 -4.19 -19.73
N LEU A 156 6.04 -3.20 -19.71
CA LEU A 156 6.97 -3.04 -18.60
C LEU A 156 6.24 -2.80 -17.28
N ALA A 157 5.27 -1.89 -17.26
CA ALA A 157 4.50 -1.57 -16.06
C ALA A 157 3.78 -2.80 -15.49
N PHE A 158 3.17 -3.61 -16.36
CA PHE A 158 2.47 -4.81 -15.91
C PHE A 158 3.43 -5.89 -15.39
N LYS A 159 4.60 -6.06 -16.00
CA LYS A 159 5.65 -6.97 -15.50
C LYS A 159 6.18 -6.53 -14.14
N LEU A 160 6.43 -5.23 -13.96
CA LEU A 160 6.84 -4.67 -12.67
C LEU A 160 5.76 -4.87 -11.61
N PHE A 161 4.48 -4.64 -11.97
CA PHE A 161 3.36 -4.88 -11.07
C PHE A 161 3.27 -6.35 -10.65
N LEU A 162 3.37 -7.29 -11.58
CA LEU A 162 3.40 -8.73 -11.26
C LEU A 162 4.55 -9.10 -10.34
N LEU A 163 5.72 -8.51 -10.55
CA LEU A 163 6.89 -8.74 -9.70
C LEU A 163 6.65 -8.23 -8.27
N LEU A 164 6.08 -7.03 -8.13
CA LEU A 164 5.76 -6.43 -6.83
C LEU A 164 4.72 -7.28 -6.06
N GLU A 165 3.67 -7.75 -6.75
CA GLU A 165 2.66 -8.64 -6.16
C GLU A 165 3.26 -10.00 -5.78
N GLY A 166 4.14 -10.56 -6.61
CA GLY A 166 4.86 -11.80 -6.33
C GLY A 166 5.75 -11.68 -5.10
N MET A 167 6.50 -10.58 -4.97
CA MET A 167 7.33 -10.29 -3.79
C MET A 167 6.48 -10.19 -2.52
N SER A 168 5.38 -9.44 -2.58
CA SER A 168 4.45 -9.29 -1.46
C SER A 168 3.89 -10.65 -1.00
N SER A 169 3.42 -11.47 -1.94
CA SER A 169 2.90 -12.81 -1.65
C SER A 169 3.97 -13.75 -1.08
N ALA A 170 5.16 -13.76 -1.68
CA ALA A 170 6.28 -14.58 -1.23
C ALA A 170 6.70 -14.21 0.21
N ALA A 171 6.83 -12.92 0.50
CA ALA A 171 7.17 -12.43 1.84
C ALA A 171 6.11 -12.81 2.88
N GLN A 172 4.82 -12.68 2.51
CA GLN A 172 3.71 -13.05 3.39
C GLN A 172 3.72 -14.54 3.77
N VAL A 173 4.02 -15.42 2.81
CA VAL A 173 3.94 -16.88 3.00
C VAL A 173 5.23 -17.44 3.58
N LEU A 174 6.39 -17.06 3.01
CA LEU A 174 7.67 -17.64 3.39
C LEU A 174 8.24 -17.08 4.70
N LYS A 175 7.81 -15.87 5.11
CA LYS A 175 8.25 -15.20 6.34
C LYS A 175 9.78 -15.11 6.47
N ARG A 176 10.46 -14.89 5.36
CA ARG A 176 11.92 -14.75 5.30
C ARG A 176 12.30 -13.73 4.20
N PRO A 177 13.47 -13.08 4.31
CA PRO A 177 13.99 -12.19 3.28
C PRO A 177 14.06 -12.85 1.91
N CYS A 178 13.84 -12.06 0.87
CA CYS A 178 13.99 -12.52 -0.51
C CYS A 178 15.45 -12.91 -0.78
N PRO A 179 15.72 -14.16 -1.23
CA PRO A 179 17.09 -14.63 -1.41
C PRO A 179 17.78 -14.13 -2.68
N ILE A 180 17.05 -13.43 -3.56
CA ILE A 180 17.57 -12.90 -4.82
C ILE A 180 17.72 -11.38 -4.75
N ASP A 181 18.63 -10.85 -5.57
CA ASP A 181 18.79 -9.41 -5.75
C ASP A 181 17.66 -8.86 -6.63
N ILE A 182 16.59 -8.42 -5.99
CA ILE A 182 15.41 -7.88 -6.66
C ILE A 182 15.76 -6.60 -7.41
N THR A 183 16.59 -5.73 -6.84
CA THR A 183 16.97 -4.46 -7.48
C THR A 183 17.68 -4.72 -8.80
N LYS A 184 18.60 -5.68 -8.81
CA LYS A 184 19.27 -6.10 -10.04
C LYS A 184 18.28 -6.71 -11.06
N MET A 185 17.38 -7.57 -10.62
CA MET A 185 16.37 -8.18 -11.50
C MET A 185 15.45 -7.13 -12.13
N VAL A 186 15.03 -6.13 -11.37
CA VAL A 186 14.22 -4.99 -11.85
C VAL A 186 15.02 -4.15 -12.83
N ASP A 187 16.29 -3.87 -12.54
CA ASP A 187 17.18 -3.12 -13.44
C ASP A 187 17.33 -3.84 -14.79
N GLU A 188 17.63 -5.13 -14.80
CA GLU A 188 17.73 -5.96 -16.02
C GLU A 188 16.41 -5.97 -16.80
N LEU A 189 15.26 -6.04 -16.10
CA LEU A 189 13.94 -5.97 -16.72
C LEU A 189 13.71 -4.62 -17.41
N ILE A 190 14.03 -3.51 -16.74
CA ILE A 190 13.90 -2.16 -17.32
C ILE A 190 14.82 -2.03 -18.54
N GLU A 191 16.10 -2.40 -18.42
CA GLU A 191 17.08 -2.34 -19.51
C GLU A 191 16.63 -3.12 -20.75
N SER A 192 15.94 -4.25 -20.59
CA SER A 192 15.38 -5.03 -21.69
C SER A 192 14.27 -4.28 -22.46
N HIS A 193 13.69 -3.23 -21.87
CA HIS A 193 12.62 -2.43 -22.44
C HIS A 193 13.09 -1.03 -22.90
N LEU A 194 14.35 -0.68 -22.67
CA LEU A 194 14.91 0.57 -23.18
C LEU A 194 15.49 0.36 -24.58
N ASN A 195 15.43 1.40 -25.42
CA ASN A 195 16.14 1.39 -26.69
C ASN A 195 17.64 1.26 -26.41
N LYS A 196 18.24 0.13 -26.73
CA LYS A 196 19.70 0.07 -26.87
C LYS A 196 20.05 1.02 -28.02
N LYS A 197 20.53 2.22 -27.71
CA LYS A 197 21.20 3.02 -28.72
C LYS A 197 22.29 2.14 -29.29
N THR A 198 22.10 1.72 -30.53
CA THR A 198 23.15 1.06 -31.30
C THR A 198 24.33 2.04 -31.34
N LEU A 199 25.43 1.68 -30.67
CA LEU A 199 26.70 2.36 -30.76
C LEU A 199 27.25 2.21 -32.15
#